data_558229b889914628b63086b6cff28737
#
_entry.id   558229b889914628b63086b6cff28737
#
_cell.length_a   1.000
_cell.length_b   1.000
_cell.length_c   1.000
_cell.angle_alpha   90.00
_cell.angle_beta   90.00
_cell.angle_gamma   90.00
#
_symmetry.space_group_name_H-M   'P 1'
#
loop_
_entity.id
_entity.type
_entity.pdbx_description
1 polymer ?
#
loop_
_entity_poly.entity_id
_entity_poly.type
_entity_poly.pdbx_seq_one_letter_code
_entity_poly.pdbx_strand_id
1 'polypeptide(L)'
;MNSIRSRFTARLLTASTLLGCLLSATRADSQRWKPDIPRTWDDAALADWATPVAGLNVRPTHISATEYYSLPTENLRTYPVYFPGREPNGYWDMLQHVGPKPLIEPDTLTTETDWIQAGRRVFDEADDLHLRTFDPTFISAARNREALEQTLARPLPDGTVFGARWVPTTSGVALSFSNCSFCHVQYLPDGSRIAGAPFKTTAPRPPNRFPAMPLISQVQTSKRVVTGATPFFMGSEPVGMWLYRAYGVPWRPDDVHERLKTFTQDEYDELDTASRSSGGIARWNGSLYYPAKVPDLIGIKDRKYIDHTATHLHRSIGDLMRYAALVSFADTADFGAHHMLSTDTRRVQARLPDEALYALALYIYSLQPPPNPNPVDATAEAGATIFRREGCARCHTPPLYTSNKLTLAKGFDPPSDVPAMLDILRISVGTDPGLALMTRKGTGYYKVPSLKGVWYRGHYLHDGAVASLEEMFDPNRLADTHVPGGWRPLRSQTHAIGGHEFGLHLDAAERQQLIAFLRTL
;
A
#
# COMPACT_ATOMS: atom_id res chain seq x y z
N MET A 1 47.50 -74.42 18.34
CA MET A 1 47.36 -75.78 17.84
C MET A 1 46.59 -75.74 16.52
N ASN A 2 47.30 -76.03 15.46
CA ASN A 2 46.90 -76.69 14.20
C ASN A 2 45.75 -76.02 13.38
N SER A 3 46.07 -75.40 12.27
CA SER A 3 46.40 -75.91 10.91
C SER A 3 45.15 -76.44 10.22
N ILE A 4 44.81 -76.11 9.00
CA ILE A 4 45.49 -76.44 7.72
C ILE A 4 44.84 -75.64 6.60
N ARG A 5 45.69 -75.25 5.65
CA ARG A 5 45.41 -74.73 4.34
C ARG A 5 44.61 -75.67 3.45
N SER A 6 43.80 -75.16 2.51
CA SER A 6 43.80 -75.72 1.16
C SER A 6 43.40 -74.68 0.14
N ARG A 7 44.27 -74.48 -0.82
CA ARG A 7 44.11 -73.79 -2.11
C ARG A 7 43.31 -74.67 -3.06
N PHE A 8 42.42 -74.12 -3.86
CA PHE A 8 42.24 -74.57 -5.25
C PHE A 8 41.88 -73.41 -6.14
N THR A 9 42.74 -73.25 -7.13
CA THR A 9 42.58 -72.45 -8.34
C THR A 9 41.75 -73.21 -9.36
N ALA A 10 40.89 -72.50 -10.11
CA ALA A 10 40.72 -72.66 -11.55
C ALA A 10 39.63 -71.76 -12.16
N ARG A 11 40.12 -70.97 -13.05
CA ARG A 11 39.74 -70.70 -14.45
C ARG A 11 38.49 -69.91 -14.76
N LEU A 12 38.81 -68.80 -15.40
CA LEU A 12 38.08 -67.97 -16.34
C LEU A 12 37.04 -68.72 -17.17
N LEU A 13 35.86 -68.06 -17.27
CA LEU A 13 35.11 -68.00 -18.52
C LEU A 13 34.42 -66.65 -18.59
N THR A 14 34.88 -65.89 -19.56
CA THR A 14 34.30 -64.61 -19.99
C THR A 14 32.92 -64.85 -20.63
N ALA A 15 31.92 -64.17 -20.13
CA ALA A 15 30.69 -63.90 -20.88
C ALA A 15 30.34 -62.45 -20.70
N SER A 16 30.71 -61.67 -21.67
CA SER A 16 30.31 -60.27 -21.84
C SER A 16 28.82 -60.24 -22.21
N THR A 17 28.00 -59.87 -21.26
CA THR A 17 26.62 -59.48 -21.57
C THR A 17 26.55 -57.96 -21.34
N LEU A 18 26.65 -57.21 -22.43
CA LEU A 18 26.28 -55.80 -22.52
C LEU A 18 24.76 -55.68 -22.22
N LEU A 19 24.42 -55.37 -20.98
CA LEU A 19 23.11 -54.90 -20.64
C LEU A 19 23.11 -53.38 -20.76
N GLY A 20 22.68 -52.93 -21.94
CA GLY A 20 22.40 -51.53 -22.20
C GLY A 20 21.28 -51.04 -21.29
N CYS A 21 21.62 -50.38 -20.19
CA CYS A 21 20.67 -49.53 -19.49
C CYS A 21 20.37 -48.33 -20.39
N LEU A 22 19.33 -48.49 -21.19
CA LEU A 22 18.59 -47.36 -21.73
C LEU A 22 18.02 -46.58 -20.53
N LEU A 23 18.76 -45.58 -20.07
CA LEU A 23 18.24 -44.51 -19.27
C LEU A 23 17.22 -43.78 -20.15
N SER A 24 15.99 -44.27 -20.14
CA SER A 24 14.82 -43.48 -20.52
C SER A 24 14.77 -42.32 -19.53
N ALA A 25 15.45 -41.24 -19.85
CA ALA A 25 15.16 -39.97 -19.24
C ALA A 25 13.71 -39.65 -19.63
N THR A 26 12.76 -40.12 -18.85
CA THR A 26 11.43 -39.54 -18.83
C THR A 26 11.67 -38.09 -18.48
N ARG A 27 11.70 -37.22 -19.51
CA ARG A 27 11.36 -35.82 -19.32
C ARG A 27 10.02 -35.86 -18.59
N ALA A 28 10.04 -35.63 -17.29
CA ALA A 28 8.88 -35.17 -16.61
C ALA A 28 8.49 -33.91 -17.39
N ASP A 29 7.46 -34.01 -18.20
CA ASP A 29 6.77 -32.83 -18.69
C ASP A 29 6.41 -32.08 -17.42
N SER A 30 7.16 -31.03 -17.12
CA SER A 30 6.84 -30.13 -16.03
C SER A 30 5.51 -29.50 -16.47
N GLN A 31 4.44 -30.09 -15.99
CA GLN A 31 3.10 -29.65 -16.30
C GLN A 31 3.09 -28.13 -16.05
N ARG A 32 2.89 -27.36 -17.12
CA ARG A 32 2.89 -25.90 -17.06
C ARG A 32 1.90 -25.49 -15.96
N TRP A 33 2.40 -24.79 -14.96
CA TRP A 33 1.57 -24.26 -13.89
C TRP A 33 0.63 -23.21 -14.47
N LYS A 34 -0.66 -23.52 -14.46
CA LYS A 34 -1.70 -22.61 -14.96
C LYS A 34 -2.61 -22.27 -13.79
N PRO A 35 -2.58 -21.03 -13.29
CA PRO A 35 -3.45 -20.63 -12.19
C PRO A 35 -4.91 -20.58 -12.63
N ASP A 36 -5.80 -20.90 -11.71
CA ASP A 36 -7.21 -20.52 -11.81
C ASP A 36 -7.36 -19.07 -11.36
N ILE A 37 -7.47 -18.15 -12.32
CA ILE A 37 -7.52 -16.72 -12.06
C ILE A 37 -8.99 -16.32 -11.87
N PRO A 38 -9.37 -15.89 -10.64
CA PRO A 38 -10.72 -15.42 -10.42
C PRO A 38 -10.95 -14.10 -11.19
N ARG A 39 -12.18 -13.86 -11.59
CA ARG A 39 -12.57 -12.55 -12.11
C ARG A 39 -12.34 -11.49 -11.05
N THR A 40 -11.64 -10.41 -11.42
CA THR A 40 -11.38 -9.28 -10.52
C THR A 40 -12.70 -8.68 -10.05
N TRP A 41 -13.64 -8.45 -10.96
CA TRP A 41 -14.93 -7.86 -10.66
C TRP A 41 -16.04 -8.87 -10.90
N ASP A 42 -16.65 -9.33 -9.83
CA ASP A 42 -17.69 -10.35 -9.84
C ASP A 42 -18.84 -9.93 -8.93
N ASP A 43 -20.06 -9.85 -9.47
CA ASP A 43 -21.21 -9.29 -8.77
C ASP A 43 -21.56 -10.08 -7.50
N ALA A 44 -21.41 -11.41 -7.52
CA ALA A 44 -21.67 -12.24 -6.35
C ALA A 44 -20.64 -12.00 -5.25
N ALA A 45 -19.34 -11.91 -5.64
CA ALA A 45 -18.27 -11.61 -4.70
C ALA A 45 -18.37 -10.19 -4.12
N LEU A 46 -18.88 -9.23 -4.89
CA LEU A 46 -19.07 -7.84 -4.47
C LEU A 46 -20.22 -7.67 -3.47
N ALA A 47 -21.23 -8.55 -3.50
CA ALA A 47 -22.43 -8.43 -2.67
C ALA A 47 -22.10 -8.32 -1.17
N ASP A 48 -21.11 -9.10 -0.69
CA ASP A 48 -20.70 -9.13 0.72
C ASP A 48 -19.30 -8.58 0.98
N TRP A 49 -18.70 -7.92 -0.01
CA TRP A 49 -17.32 -7.47 0.12
C TRP A 49 -17.18 -6.24 1.01
N ALA A 50 -18.12 -5.30 0.89
CA ALA A 50 -18.08 -4.05 1.64
C ALA A 50 -18.72 -4.18 3.03
N THR A 51 -18.08 -3.60 4.03
CA THR A 51 -18.62 -3.46 5.37
C THR A 51 -19.76 -2.42 5.36
N PRO A 52 -20.90 -2.67 6.03
CA PRO A 52 -21.94 -1.68 6.17
C PRO A 52 -21.43 -0.39 6.81
N VAL A 53 -21.94 0.74 6.35
CA VAL A 53 -21.67 2.04 6.98
C VAL A 53 -22.29 2.08 8.36
N ALA A 54 -21.53 2.58 9.33
CA ALA A 54 -21.93 2.62 10.72
C ALA A 54 -23.30 3.32 10.93
N GLY A 55 -24.13 2.71 11.76
CA GLY A 55 -25.38 3.29 12.23
C GLY A 55 -26.54 3.34 11.23
N LEU A 56 -26.36 2.91 9.98
CA LEU A 56 -27.37 3.12 8.95
C LEU A 56 -27.80 1.85 8.21
N ASN A 57 -27.20 0.73 8.49
CA ASN A 57 -27.44 -0.50 7.73
C ASN A 57 -27.32 -0.29 6.20
N VAL A 58 -26.49 0.65 5.77
CA VAL A 58 -26.26 1.01 4.38
C VAL A 58 -24.94 0.44 3.94
N ARG A 59 -24.97 -0.31 2.84
CA ARG A 59 -23.76 -0.81 2.19
C ARG A 59 -23.37 0.06 1.01
N PRO A 60 -22.09 0.35 0.83
CA PRO A 60 -21.63 0.93 -0.42
C PRO A 60 -21.97 0.01 -1.60
N THR A 61 -22.33 0.61 -2.72
CA THR A 61 -22.54 -0.11 -3.97
C THR A 61 -21.31 -0.01 -4.85
N HIS A 62 -21.17 -1.01 -5.72
CA HIS A 62 -20.12 -1.06 -6.74
C HIS A 62 -20.78 -1.06 -8.11
N ILE A 63 -20.03 -0.66 -9.13
CA ILE A 63 -20.48 -0.88 -10.51
C ILE A 63 -20.62 -2.38 -10.78
N SER A 64 -21.45 -2.73 -11.74
CA SER A 64 -21.63 -4.14 -12.12
C SER A 64 -20.37 -4.71 -12.78
N ALA A 65 -20.25 -6.05 -12.76
CA ALA A 65 -19.21 -6.74 -13.50
C ALA A 65 -19.29 -6.42 -15.01
N THR A 66 -20.49 -6.27 -15.54
CA THR A 66 -20.70 -5.90 -16.96
C THR A 66 -20.09 -4.52 -17.26
N GLU A 67 -20.31 -3.52 -16.42
CA GLU A 67 -19.70 -2.20 -16.56
C GLU A 67 -18.17 -2.25 -16.47
N TYR A 68 -17.64 -2.95 -15.47
CA TYR A 68 -16.20 -3.06 -15.27
C TYR A 68 -15.50 -3.72 -16.48
N TYR A 69 -16.06 -4.82 -16.99
CA TYR A 69 -15.48 -5.54 -18.12
C TYR A 69 -15.77 -4.91 -19.50
N SER A 70 -16.63 -3.89 -19.56
CA SER A 70 -16.76 -3.07 -20.77
C SER A 70 -15.56 -2.13 -21.00
N LEU A 71 -14.76 -1.90 -19.94
CA LEU A 71 -13.55 -1.08 -20.05
C LEU A 71 -12.46 -1.82 -20.82
N PRO A 72 -11.75 -1.15 -21.73
CA PRO A 72 -10.60 -1.75 -22.39
C PRO A 72 -9.50 -2.07 -21.38
N THR A 73 -8.78 -3.15 -21.62
CA THR A 73 -7.59 -3.48 -20.83
C THR A 73 -6.39 -2.69 -21.32
N GLU A 74 -5.56 -2.23 -20.38
CA GLU A 74 -4.26 -1.67 -20.67
C GLU A 74 -3.15 -2.46 -19.98
N ASN A 75 -2.15 -2.84 -20.76
CA ASN A 75 -1.05 -3.70 -20.34
C ASN A 75 0.27 -3.10 -20.82
N LEU A 76 0.57 -1.87 -20.37
CA LEU A 76 1.77 -1.15 -20.75
C LEU A 76 2.83 -1.16 -19.68
N ARG A 77 4.05 -1.49 -20.10
CA ARG A 77 5.24 -1.42 -19.27
C ARG A 77 5.77 0.00 -19.21
N THR A 78 6.14 0.43 -18.01
CA THR A 78 6.82 1.70 -17.78
C THR A 78 8.29 1.50 -17.43
N TYR A 79 9.05 2.57 -17.51
CA TYR A 79 10.49 2.57 -17.26
C TYR A 79 10.84 3.67 -16.24
N PRO A 80 11.86 3.48 -15.40
CA PRO A 80 12.20 4.47 -14.39
C PRO A 80 12.67 5.79 -15.01
N VAL A 81 12.35 6.90 -14.35
CA VAL A 81 13.02 8.17 -14.59
C VAL A 81 14.28 8.19 -13.73
N TYR A 82 15.44 8.29 -14.35
CA TYR A 82 16.69 8.49 -13.63
C TYR A 82 16.95 9.95 -13.33
N PHE A 83 17.58 10.21 -12.20
CA PHE A 83 18.10 11.53 -11.89
C PHE A 83 19.19 11.89 -12.92
N PRO A 84 19.23 13.12 -13.47
CA PRO A 84 20.16 13.48 -14.53
C PRO A 84 21.62 13.19 -14.17
N GLY A 85 22.29 12.46 -15.04
CA GLY A 85 23.65 11.95 -14.86
C GLY A 85 23.72 10.62 -14.09
N ARG A 86 22.58 9.98 -13.79
CA ARG A 86 22.50 8.62 -13.23
C ARG A 86 21.87 7.63 -14.20
N GLU A 87 21.40 8.08 -15.34
CA GLU A 87 20.80 7.24 -16.35
C GLU A 87 21.85 6.37 -17.07
N PRO A 88 21.52 5.14 -17.48
CA PRO A 88 22.37 4.34 -18.34
C PRO A 88 22.67 5.02 -19.68
N ASN A 89 23.83 4.79 -20.25
CA ASN A 89 24.20 5.34 -21.56
C ASN A 89 23.18 4.93 -22.64
N GLY A 90 22.71 5.88 -23.44
CA GLY A 90 21.73 5.63 -24.50
C GLY A 90 20.31 5.35 -24.02
N TYR A 91 20.03 5.53 -22.73
CA TYR A 91 18.74 5.16 -22.14
C TYR A 91 17.58 5.94 -22.75
N TRP A 92 17.72 7.26 -22.94
CA TRP A 92 16.68 8.07 -23.54
C TRP A 92 16.43 7.70 -25.00
N ASP A 93 17.51 7.45 -25.74
CA ASP A 93 17.39 6.99 -27.14
C ASP A 93 16.66 5.63 -27.21
N MET A 94 17.00 4.71 -26.33
CA MET A 94 16.29 3.43 -26.19
C MET A 94 14.79 3.67 -25.96
N LEU A 95 14.42 4.57 -25.03
CA LEU A 95 13.01 4.84 -24.72
C LEU A 95 12.23 5.39 -25.94
N GLN A 96 12.89 6.23 -26.77
CA GLN A 96 12.28 6.78 -27.97
C GLN A 96 12.02 5.73 -29.07
N HIS A 97 12.79 4.64 -29.06
CA HIS A 97 12.71 3.62 -30.11
C HIS A 97 12.08 2.29 -29.66
N VAL A 98 11.96 2.04 -28.35
CA VAL A 98 11.47 0.75 -27.84
C VAL A 98 10.00 0.50 -28.14
N GLY A 99 9.22 1.57 -28.28
CA GLY A 99 7.76 1.50 -28.47
C GLY A 99 7.03 0.91 -27.24
N PRO A 100 5.71 0.76 -27.33
CA PRO A 100 4.91 0.15 -26.27
C PRO A 100 5.27 -1.33 -26.12
N LYS A 101 5.50 -1.76 -24.89
CA LYS A 101 5.73 -3.15 -24.51
C LYS A 101 4.70 -3.60 -23.49
N PRO A 102 4.28 -4.87 -23.52
CA PRO A 102 3.36 -5.37 -22.52
C PRO A 102 4.04 -5.38 -21.13
N LEU A 103 3.26 -5.03 -20.12
CA LEU A 103 3.66 -5.11 -18.71
C LEU A 103 3.85 -6.57 -18.30
N ILE A 104 2.92 -7.43 -18.71
CA ILE A 104 3.01 -8.89 -18.56
C ILE A 104 2.59 -9.60 -19.84
N GLU A 105 3.12 -10.79 -20.02
CA GLU A 105 2.78 -11.73 -21.11
C GLU A 105 2.35 -13.07 -20.49
N PRO A 106 1.06 -13.25 -20.14
CA PRO A 106 0.59 -14.42 -19.40
C PRO A 106 0.95 -15.76 -20.04
N ASP A 107 0.98 -15.80 -21.38
CA ASP A 107 1.30 -17.01 -22.13
C ASP A 107 2.76 -17.47 -21.97
N THR A 108 3.64 -16.60 -21.53
CA THR A 108 5.05 -16.93 -21.26
C THR A 108 5.30 -17.42 -19.84
N LEU A 109 4.32 -17.26 -18.94
CA LEU A 109 4.46 -17.61 -17.52
C LEU A 109 4.13 -19.09 -17.32
N THR A 110 5.12 -19.88 -16.93
CA THR A 110 5.02 -21.34 -16.85
C THR A 110 5.09 -21.89 -15.45
N THR A 111 5.57 -21.09 -14.49
CA THR A 111 5.72 -21.46 -13.08
C THR A 111 5.09 -20.41 -12.16
N GLU A 112 4.79 -20.78 -10.91
CA GLU A 112 4.35 -19.82 -9.89
C GLU A 112 5.37 -18.69 -9.68
N THR A 113 6.66 -19.04 -9.75
CA THR A 113 7.73 -18.05 -9.66
C THR A 113 7.68 -17.03 -10.80
N ASP A 114 7.37 -17.45 -12.04
CA ASP A 114 7.20 -16.52 -13.16
C ASP A 114 6.07 -15.53 -12.90
N TRP A 115 4.94 -16.02 -12.37
CA TRP A 115 3.80 -15.19 -11.99
C TRP A 115 4.14 -14.21 -10.87
N ILE A 116 4.87 -14.64 -9.84
CA ILE A 116 5.34 -13.77 -8.77
C ILE A 116 6.27 -12.68 -9.34
N GLN A 117 7.19 -13.02 -10.25
CA GLN A 117 8.07 -12.04 -10.88
C GLN A 117 7.30 -11.09 -11.82
N ALA A 118 6.29 -11.59 -12.52
CA ALA A 118 5.37 -10.75 -13.29
C ALA A 118 4.62 -9.78 -12.36
N GLY A 119 4.16 -10.25 -11.21
CA GLY A 119 3.52 -9.42 -10.18
C GLY A 119 4.45 -8.35 -9.61
N ARG A 120 5.73 -8.66 -9.43
CA ARG A 120 6.73 -7.66 -9.08
C ARG A 120 6.85 -6.57 -10.15
N ARG A 121 6.83 -6.95 -11.44
CA ARG A 121 6.80 -5.94 -12.51
C ARG A 121 5.56 -5.07 -12.44
N VAL A 122 4.37 -5.66 -12.22
CA VAL A 122 3.14 -4.88 -12.03
C VAL A 122 3.30 -3.90 -10.86
N PHE A 123 3.82 -4.36 -9.73
CA PHE A 123 4.04 -3.54 -8.54
C PHE A 123 4.99 -2.35 -8.79
N ASP A 124 6.06 -2.56 -9.56
CA ASP A 124 7.11 -1.57 -9.79
C ASP A 124 6.91 -0.77 -11.08
N GLU A 125 6.25 -1.33 -12.09
CA GLU A 125 6.27 -0.81 -13.47
C GLU A 125 4.88 -0.51 -14.05
N ALA A 126 3.77 -0.87 -13.37
CA ALA A 126 2.47 -0.35 -13.77
C ALA A 126 2.42 1.16 -13.52
N ASP A 127 1.78 1.90 -14.41
CA ASP A 127 1.55 3.32 -14.19
C ASP A 127 0.10 3.60 -13.82
N ASP A 128 -0.11 4.83 -13.37
CA ASP A 128 -1.43 5.39 -13.25
C ASP A 128 -1.84 6.00 -14.59
N LEU A 129 -2.76 5.33 -15.28
CA LEU A 129 -3.19 5.67 -16.62
C LEU A 129 -3.62 7.12 -16.81
N HIS A 130 -4.11 7.73 -15.75
CA HIS A 130 -4.68 9.08 -15.78
C HIS A 130 -3.65 10.17 -15.48
N LEU A 131 -2.44 9.78 -15.05
CA LEU A 131 -1.37 10.72 -14.71
C LEU A 131 -0.31 10.85 -15.81
N ARG A 132 -0.57 10.33 -17.00
CA ARG A 132 0.31 10.46 -18.15
C ARG A 132 0.25 11.85 -18.74
N THR A 133 1.41 12.39 -19.07
CA THR A 133 1.53 13.64 -19.80
C THR A 133 2.53 13.53 -20.94
N PHE A 134 2.18 14.12 -22.07
CA PHE A 134 3.06 14.31 -23.23
C PHE A 134 3.58 15.74 -23.31
N ASP A 135 3.27 16.58 -22.34
CA ASP A 135 3.70 17.97 -22.34
C ASP A 135 5.24 18.04 -22.29
N PRO A 136 5.88 18.64 -23.30
CA PRO A 136 7.33 18.73 -23.40
C PRO A 136 7.97 19.50 -22.24
N THR A 137 7.22 20.40 -21.59
CA THR A 137 7.70 21.13 -20.41
C THR A 137 7.98 20.18 -19.25
N PHE A 138 7.06 19.23 -19.00
CA PHE A 138 7.25 18.24 -17.93
C PHE A 138 8.34 17.22 -18.26
N ILE A 139 8.35 16.76 -19.52
CA ILE A 139 9.36 15.82 -19.99
C ILE A 139 10.75 16.44 -19.87
N SER A 140 10.88 17.71 -20.28
CA SER A 140 12.13 18.46 -20.16
C SER A 140 12.53 18.67 -18.69
N ALA A 141 11.60 19.08 -17.84
CA ALA A 141 11.84 19.29 -16.42
C ALA A 141 12.30 17.99 -15.70
N ALA A 142 11.67 16.85 -16.02
CA ALA A 142 12.04 15.55 -15.46
C ALA A 142 13.44 15.07 -15.89
N ARG A 143 14.00 15.67 -16.95
CA ARG A 143 15.36 15.41 -17.45
C ARG A 143 16.36 16.50 -17.11
N ASN A 144 15.94 17.53 -16.41
CA ASN A 144 16.78 18.68 -16.03
C ASN A 144 17.12 18.61 -14.53
N ARG A 145 18.44 18.58 -14.23
CA ARG A 145 18.95 18.51 -12.86
C ARG A 145 18.48 19.68 -12.01
N GLU A 146 18.63 20.90 -12.52
CA GLU A 146 18.27 22.12 -11.78
C GLU A 146 16.77 22.16 -11.47
N ALA A 147 15.94 21.81 -12.44
CA ALA A 147 14.49 21.71 -12.25
C ALA A 147 14.12 20.70 -11.17
N LEU A 148 14.75 19.51 -11.15
CA LEU A 148 14.52 18.50 -10.11
C LEU A 148 15.06 18.97 -8.74
N GLU A 149 16.23 19.59 -8.69
CA GLU A 149 16.80 20.08 -7.44
C GLU A 149 15.97 21.21 -6.81
N GLN A 150 15.36 22.08 -7.63
CA GLN A 150 14.41 23.10 -7.17
C GLN A 150 13.19 22.51 -6.46
N THR A 151 12.84 21.26 -6.79
CA THR A 151 11.77 20.53 -6.12
C THR A 151 12.24 19.70 -4.95
N LEU A 152 13.51 19.84 -4.60
CA LEU A 152 14.20 19.00 -3.63
C LEU A 152 14.13 17.50 -3.93
N ALA A 153 13.84 17.12 -5.17
CA ALA A 153 13.99 15.74 -5.59
C ALA A 153 15.44 15.29 -5.39
N ARG A 154 15.62 14.11 -4.87
CA ARG A 154 16.93 13.49 -4.69
C ARG A 154 16.90 12.13 -5.36
N PRO A 155 18.02 11.68 -5.93
CA PRO A 155 18.10 10.34 -6.45
C PRO A 155 17.86 9.32 -5.33
N LEU A 156 17.08 8.30 -5.62
CA LEU A 156 17.02 7.09 -4.80
C LEU A 156 18.37 6.36 -4.86
N PRO A 157 18.62 5.37 -3.99
CA PRO A 157 19.86 4.59 -4.01
C PRO A 157 20.19 3.97 -5.37
N ASP A 158 19.17 3.61 -6.15
CA ASP A 158 19.30 3.07 -7.52
C ASP A 158 19.46 4.16 -8.60
N GLY A 159 19.56 5.43 -8.21
CA GLY A 159 19.72 6.56 -9.11
C GLY A 159 18.43 7.06 -9.75
N THR A 160 17.28 6.49 -9.42
CA THR A 160 15.98 6.87 -10.00
C THR A 160 15.34 8.04 -9.26
N VAL A 161 14.36 8.68 -9.91
CA VAL A 161 13.49 9.69 -9.31
C VAL A 161 12.26 9.02 -8.74
N PHE A 162 12.00 9.25 -7.47
CA PHE A 162 10.88 8.64 -6.77
C PHE A 162 9.54 8.89 -7.46
N GLY A 163 8.82 7.82 -7.77
CA GLY A 163 7.47 7.88 -8.31
C GLY A 163 7.32 8.33 -9.76
N ALA A 164 8.41 8.70 -10.44
CA ALA A 164 8.38 9.12 -11.84
C ALA A 164 8.70 7.97 -12.79
N ARG A 165 7.93 7.84 -13.88
CA ARG A 165 8.04 6.74 -14.85
C ARG A 165 7.93 7.26 -16.28
N TRP A 166 8.74 6.71 -17.17
CA TRP A 166 8.59 6.88 -18.61
C TRP A 166 7.66 5.83 -19.19
N VAL A 167 6.74 6.25 -20.05
CA VAL A 167 5.78 5.36 -20.71
C VAL A 167 5.96 5.48 -22.22
N PRO A 168 6.71 4.58 -22.86
CA PRO A 168 6.76 4.51 -24.32
C PRO A 168 5.38 4.09 -24.86
N THR A 169 4.84 4.91 -25.76
CA THR A 169 3.57 4.70 -26.44
C THR A 169 3.73 4.83 -27.95
N THR A 170 2.69 4.57 -28.71
CA THR A 170 2.68 4.79 -30.15
C THR A 170 2.78 6.28 -30.53
N SER A 171 2.45 7.17 -29.60
CA SER A 171 2.50 8.63 -29.80
C SER A 171 3.81 9.26 -29.28
N GLY A 172 4.74 8.46 -28.76
CA GLY A 172 5.99 8.91 -28.17
C GLY A 172 6.14 8.49 -26.71
N VAL A 173 7.12 9.07 -26.02
CA VAL A 173 7.41 8.78 -24.61
C VAL A 173 6.66 9.78 -23.73
N ALA A 174 5.71 9.27 -22.96
CA ALA A 174 5.00 10.06 -21.95
C ALA A 174 5.74 10.00 -20.61
N LEU A 175 5.51 10.99 -19.77
CA LEU A 175 5.87 10.97 -18.36
C LEU A 175 4.63 10.59 -17.54
N SER A 176 4.79 9.67 -16.61
CA SER A 176 3.77 9.28 -15.66
C SER A 176 4.30 9.31 -14.23
N PHE A 177 3.42 9.30 -13.29
CA PHE A 177 3.74 9.32 -11.87
C PHE A 177 2.90 8.30 -11.15
N SER A 178 3.43 7.80 -10.03
CA SER A 178 2.74 6.83 -9.19
C SER A 178 2.67 5.42 -9.76
N ASN A 179 2.87 4.48 -8.87
CA ASN A 179 2.63 3.04 -9.00
C ASN A 179 2.49 2.47 -7.58
N CYS A 180 2.28 1.16 -7.44
CA CYS A 180 2.16 0.55 -6.11
C CYS A 180 3.42 0.79 -5.25
N SER A 181 4.61 0.77 -5.86
CA SER A 181 5.87 0.99 -5.14
C SER A 181 6.03 2.43 -4.62
N PHE A 182 5.29 3.39 -5.17
CA PHE A 182 5.30 4.79 -4.68
C PHE A 182 4.85 4.89 -3.21
N CYS A 183 3.80 4.16 -2.83
CA CYS A 183 3.29 4.18 -1.46
C CYS A 183 3.79 3.01 -0.61
N HIS A 184 4.19 1.90 -1.23
CA HIS A 184 4.46 0.64 -0.55
C HIS A 184 5.91 0.18 -0.70
N VAL A 185 6.86 1.11 -0.72
CA VAL A 185 8.29 0.82 -0.61
C VAL A 185 8.94 1.75 0.39
N GLN A 186 9.67 1.18 1.31
CA GLN A 186 10.53 1.91 2.24
C GLN A 186 11.99 1.64 1.90
N TYR A 187 12.83 2.66 2.00
CA TYR A 187 14.28 2.53 1.96
C TYR A 187 14.86 2.71 3.36
N LEU A 188 15.71 1.78 3.77
CA LEU A 188 16.44 1.88 5.02
C LEU A 188 17.66 2.81 4.85
N PRO A 189 18.30 3.24 5.96
CA PRO A 189 19.47 4.13 5.89
C PRO A 189 20.65 3.56 5.10
N ASP A 190 20.78 2.24 5.04
CA ASP A 190 21.81 1.53 4.24
C ASP A 190 21.47 1.44 2.75
N GLY A 191 20.33 1.99 2.33
CA GLY A 191 19.83 1.96 0.96
C GLY A 191 19.07 0.68 0.60
N SER A 192 18.93 -0.28 1.51
CA SER A 192 18.15 -1.49 1.25
C SER A 192 16.65 -1.16 1.11
N ARG A 193 15.99 -1.89 0.20
CA ARG A 193 14.59 -1.67 -0.18
C ARG A 193 13.69 -2.70 0.48
N ILE A 194 12.65 -2.25 1.18
CA ILE A 194 11.61 -3.09 1.74
C ILE A 194 10.33 -2.91 0.91
N ALA A 195 10.08 -3.83 -0.01
CA ALA A 195 8.84 -3.86 -0.78
C ALA A 195 7.67 -4.28 0.12
N GLY A 196 6.54 -3.61 -0.03
CA GLY A 196 5.33 -3.81 0.78
C GLY A 196 5.28 -2.94 2.04
N ALA A 197 6.42 -2.45 2.53
CA ALA A 197 6.42 -1.54 3.68
C ALA A 197 5.88 -0.16 3.30
N PRO A 198 5.14 0.51 4.21
CA PRO A 198 4.69 1.87 3.95
C PRO A 198 5.89 2.81 3.76
N PHE A 199 5.79 3.71 2.80
CA PHE A 199 6.86 4.69 2.61
C PHE A 199 7.05 5.54 3.87
N LYS A 200 8.29 5.89 4.15
CA LYS A 200 8.66 6.76 5.25
C LYS A 200 9.47 7.93 4.69
N THR A 201 8.95 9.12 4.82
CA THR A 201 9.73 10.32 4.51
C THR A 201 10.58 10.65 5.73
N THR A 202 11.90 10.57 5.59
CA THR A 202 12.86 10.90 6.65
C THR A 202 13.25 12.37 6.69
N ALA A 203 12.81 13.15 5.70
CA ALA A 203 13.10 14.58 5.63
C ALA A 203 11.81 15.40 5.61
N PRO A 204 11.77 16.57 6.27
CA PRO A 204 10.71 17.53 6.00
C PRO A 204 10.72 17.82 4.51
N ARG A 205 9.64 17.45 3.82
CA ARG A 205 9.46 17.87 2.44
C ARG A 205 9.11 19.35 2.47
N PRO A 206 9.72 20.14 1.61
CA PRO A 206 9.19 21.47 1.34
C PRO A 206 7.79 21.32 0.77
N PRO A 207 6.96 22.34 0.93
CA PRO A 207 5.65 22.37 0.33
C PRO A 207 5.76 21.99 -1.15
N ASN A 208 4.84 21.18 -1.60
CA ASN A 208 4.84 20.51 -2.90
C ASN A 208 5.16 21.43 -4.07
N ARG A 209 6.40 21.53 -4.40
CA ARG A 209 6.85 22.10 -5.65
C ARG A 209 7.53 21.02 -6.46
N PHE A 210 6.75 20.00 -6.86
CA PHE A 210 7.18 19.15 -7.96
C PHE A 210 7.25 20.04 -9.20
N PRO A 211 8.38 20.10 -9.94
CA PRO A 211 8.42 20.86 -11.20
C PRO A 211 7.52 20.27 -12.26
N ALA A 212 7.10 19.06 -12.03
CA ALA A 212 6.09 18.41 -12.82
C ALA A 212 4.68 19.00 -12.65
N MET A 213 4.55 20.16 -12.01
CA MET A 213 3.23 20.72 -11.77
C MET A 213 2.99 22.12 -12.35
N PRO A 214 3.42 22.44 -13.58
CA PRO A 214 2.80 23.50 -14.35
C PRO A 214 1.33 23.20 -14.68
N LEU A 215 0.88 21.90 -14.66
CA LEU A 215 -0.56 21.61 -14.68
C LEU A 215 -1.28 22.26 -13.52
N ILE A 216 -0.67 22.26 -12.35
CA ILE A 216 -1.18 23.01 -11.21
C ILE A 216 -1.10 24.50 -11.46
N SER A 217 -0.01 25.02 -12.06
CA SER A 217 0.11 26.45 -12.30
C SER A 217 -0.86 26.95 -13.39
N GLN A 218 -1.19 26.15 -14.38
CA GLN A 218 -2.24 26.48 -15.35
C GLN A 218 -3.64 26.46 -14.72
N VAL A 219 -3.86 25.58 -13.78
CA VAL A 219 -5.08 25.56 -12.98
C VAL A 219 -5.06 26.67 -11.94
N GLN A 220 -3.90 27.11 -11.47
CA GLN A 220 -3.69 28.22 -10.51
C GLN A 220 -4.19 29.57 -11.03
N THR A 221 -4.06 29.83 -12.31
CA THR A 221 -4.55 31.08 -12.89
C THR A 221 -6.08 31.20 -12.91
N SER A 222 -6.81 30.15 -12.58
CA SER A 222 -8.26 30.11 -12.69
C SER A 222 -9.04 30.20 -11.38
N LYS A 223 -8.45 30.55 -10.24
CA LYS A 223 -9.06 30.53 -8.89
C LYS A 223 -9.63 29.16 -8.42
N ARG A 224 -9.37 28.09 -9.15
CA ARG A 224 -9.78 26.71 -8.82
C ARG A 224 -8.60 25.85 -8.40
N VAL A 225 -7.75 26.41 -7.67
CA VAL A 225 -6.37 26.03 -7.46
C VAL A 225 -6.20 24.74 -6.68
N VAL A 226 -6.99 24.57 -5.66
CA VAL A 226 -6.90 23.41 -4.76
C VAL A 226 -7.24 22.13 -5.48
N THR A 227 -8.02 22.27 -6.51
CA THR A 227 -8.57 21.16 -7.25
C THR A 227 -7.58 20.52 -8.21
N GLY A 228 -6.55 21.22 -8.67
CA GLY A 228 -5.58 20.69 -9.63
C GLY A 228 -4.48 19.82 -9.02
N ALA A 229 -4.00 20.16 -7.83
CA ALA A 229 -2.97 19.38 -7.13
C ALA A 229 -3.53 18.12 -6.47
N THR A 230 -4.77 18.20 -6.05
CA THR A 230 -5.44 17.18 -5.27
C THR A 230 -5.56 15.84 -5.99
N PRO A 231 -5.88 15.75 -7.28
CA PRO A 231 -5.94 14.50 -8.00
C PRO A 231 -4.62 13.73 -7.98
N PHE A 232 -3.53 14.44 -8.11
CA PHE A 232 -2.20 13.82 -8.17
C PHE A 232 -1.85 13.05 -6.89
N PHE A 233 -2.21 13.59 -5.75
CA PHE A 233 -1.87 13.00 -4.46
C PHE A 233 -2.95 12.12 -3.87
N MET A 234 -4.16 12.29 -4.36
CA MET A 234 -5.33 11.53 -3.94
C MET A 234 -5.75 10.50 -4.96
N GLY A 235 -4.91 10.33 -5.93
CA GLY A 235 -4.99 9.59 -7.16
C GLY A 235 -6.06 8.53 -7.25
N SER A 236 -6.06 7.57 -6.37
CA SER A 236 -7.00 6.45 -6.39
C SER A 236 -8.42 6.80 -5.93
N GLU A 237 -8.63 7.93 -5.26
CA GLU A 237 -9.90 8.20 -4.62
C GLU A 237 -11.06 8.49 -5.61
N PRO A 238 -10.88 9.30 -6.67
CA PRO A 238 -11.92 9.48 -7.68
C PRO A 238 -12.32 8.20 -8.38
N VAL A 239 -11.34 7.39 -8.74
CA VAL A 239 -11.57 6.07 -9.35
C VAL A 239 -12.22 5.14 -8.36
N GLY A 240 -11.73 5.13 -7.13
CA GLY A 240 -12.35 4.39 -6.05
C GLY A 240 -13.80 4.81 -5.84
N MET A 241 -14.13 6.08 -5.95
CA MET A 241 -15.49 6.58 -5.86
C MET A 241 -16.37 6.12 -7.02
N TRP A 242 -15.83 6.07 -8.23
CA TRP A 242 -16.58 5.59 -9.38
C TRP A 242 -16.84 4.09 -9.32
N LEU A 243 -15.80 3.29 -9.10
CA LEU A 243 -15.93 1.83 -9.00
C LEU A 243 -16.75 1.40 -7.78
N TYR A 244 -16.58 2.10 -6.67
CA TYR A 244 -17.14 1.75 -5.38
C TYR A 244 -18.46 2.46 -5.09
N ARG A 245 -18.78 3.56 -5.78
CA ARG A 245 -19.94 4.41 -5.51
C ARG A 245 -20.15 4.64 -4.02
N ALA A 246 -19.08 5.11 -3.36
CA ALA A 246 -19.09 5.31 -1.92
C ALA A 246 -20.12 6.36 -1.50
N TYR A 247 -20.82 6.07 -0.42
CA TYR A 247 -21.75 7.01 0.17
C TYR A 247 -21.03 8.05 1.02
N GLY A 248 -21.56 9.25 1.05
CA GLY A 248 -21.23 10.19 2.11
C GLY A 248 -21.69 9.63 3.45
N VAL A 249 -20.98 9.95 4.52
CA VAL A 249 -21.37 9.62 5.89
C VAL A 249 -22.53 10.55 6.27
N PRO A 250 -23.78 10.06 6.47
CA PRO A 250 -24.96 10.93 6.58
C PRO A 250 -25.00 11.79 7.84
N TRP A 251 -24.29 11.37 8.90
CA TRP A 251 -24.15 12.14 10.13
C TRP A 251 -23.09 13.23 10.04
N ARG A 252 -22.39 13.31 8.93
CA ARG A 252 -21.36 14.31 8.72
C ARG A 252 -22.01 15.63 8.34
N PRO A 253 -21.82 16.71 9.14
CA PRO A 253 -22.52 17.98 8.91
C PRO A 253 -22.03 18.72 7.67
N ASP A 254 -20.78 18.48 7.26
CA ASP A 254 -20.10 19.22 6.18
C ASP A 254 -19.82 18.34 4.97
N ASP A 255 -20.02 18.89 3.77
CA ASP A 255 -19.38 18.37 2.58
C ASP A 255 -17.93 18.90 2.52
N VAL A 256 -16.96 17.98 2.56
CA VAL A 256 -15.55 18.37 2.47
C VAL A 256 -15.23 19.10 1.17
N HIS A 257 -15.96 18.84 0.09
CA HIS A 257 -15.78 19.51 -1.18
C HIS A 257 -16.18 21.00 -1.09
N GLU A 258 -17.20 21.35 -0.34
CA GLU A 258 -17.57 22.76 -0.13
C GLU A 258 -16.45 23.52 0.58
N ARG A 259 -15.81 22.89 1.56
CA ARG A 259 -14.64 23.48 2.24
C ARG A 259 -13.47 23.69 1.29
N LEU A 260 -13.22 22.73 0.38
CA LEU A 260 -12.14 22.84 -0.60
C LEU A 260 -12.30 24.02 -1.56
N LYS A 261 -13.50 24.47 -1.82
CA LYS A 261 -13.72 25.66 -2.67
C LYS A 261 -13.11 26.93 -2.10
N THR A 262 -12.92 27.00 -0.81
CA THR A 262 -12.37 28.15 -0.11
C THR A 262 -10.89 28.02 0.24
N PHE A 263 -10.29 26.86 0.01
CA PHE A 263 -8.90 26.62 0.31
C PHE A 263 -7.99 27.45 -0.58
N THR A 264 -6.96 28.00 0.05
CA THR A 264 -5.78 28.49 -0.67
C THR A 264 -4.84 27.34 -0.99
N GLN A 265 -3.92 27.55 -1.93
CA GLN A 265 -2.88 26.59 -2.25
C GLN A 265 -2.02 26.27 -1.01
N ASP A 266 -1.67 27.31 -0.25
CA ASP A 266 -0.84 27.14 0.95
C ASP A 266 -1.52 26.25 2.00
N GLU A 267 -2.81 26.43 2.22
CA GLU A 267 -3.59 25.58 3.14
C GLU A 267 -3.62 24.13 2.69
N TYR A 268 -3.77 23.91 1.39
CA TYR A 268 -3.72 22.58 0.83
C TYR A 268 -2.33 21.93 0.99
N ASP A 269 -1.28 22.66 0.63
CA ASP A 269 0.10 22.20 0.72
C ASP A 269 0.51 21.88 2.17
N GLU A 270 0.00 22.65 3.12
CA GLU A 270 0.22 22.41 4.54
C GLU A 270 -0.44 21.09 5.01
N LEU A 271 -1.70 20.86 4.63
CA LEU A 271 -2.41 19.61 4.93
C LEU A 271 -1.74 18.40 4.30
N ASP A 272 -1.40 18.50 3.03
CA ASP A 272 -0.75 17.41 2.29
C ASP A 272 0.63 17.09 2.88
N THR A 273 1.41 18.11 3.21
CA THR A 273 2.72 17.97 3.86
C THR A 273 2.58 17.31 5.23
N ALA A 274 1.62 17.74 6.05
CA ALA A 274 1.37 17.15 7.36
C ALA A 274 1.00 15.66 7.26
N SER A 275 0.11 15.29 6.34
CA SER A 275 -0.28 13.91 6.17
C SER A 275 0.87 13.02 5.67
N ARG A 276 1.67 13.50 4.74
CA ARG A 276 2.79 12.74 4.17
C ARG A 276 3.95 12.57 5.13
N SER A 277 4.25 13.58 5.94
CA SER A 277 5.31 13.49 6.93
C SER A 277 5.08 12.37 7.93
N SER A 278 3.83 12.01 8.16
CA SER A 278 3.42 10.88 9.01
C SER A 278 3.31 9.55 8.26
N GLY A 279 3.66 9.50 6.96
CA GLY A 279 3.44 8.31 6.12
C GLY A 279 1.97 8.08 5.77
N GLY A 280 1.15 9.13 5.89
CA GLY A 280 -0.26 9.14 5.55
C GLY A 280 -0.55 9.67 4.17
N ILE A 281 -1.78 9.56 3.76
CA ILE A 281 -2.32 10.15 2.54
C ILE A 281 -3.63 10.83 2.88
N ALA A 282 -3.71 12.12 2.58
CA ALA A 282 -4.97 12.84 2.57
C ALA A 282 -5.79 12.43 1.34
N ARG A 283 -7.07 12.13 1.53
CA ARG A 283 -7.96 11.63 0.47
C ARG A 283 -9.28 12.41 0.43
N TRP A 284 -9.92 12.41 -0.74
CA TRP A 284 -11.17 13.13 -0.96
C TRP A 284 -12.39 12.59 -0.22
N ASN A 285 -12.38 11.34 0.19
CA ASN A 285 -13.48 10.73 0.95
C ASN A 285 -13.76 11.38 2.30
N GLY A 286 -13.17 12.52 2.58
CA GLY A 286 -13.21 13.25 3.85
C GLY A 286 -11.91 13.15 4.63
N SER A 287 -11.01 12.24 4.25
CA SER A 287 -9.73 12.04 4.95
C SER A 287 -8.69 13.12 4.64
N LEU A 288 -9.06 14.20 3.94
CA LEU A 288 -8.23 15.37 3.80
C LEU A 288 -7.85 15.94 5.18
N TYR A 289 -8.82 15.94 6.11
CA TYR A 289 -8.61 16.34 7.50
C TYR A 289 -8.30 15.18 8.44
N TYR A 290 -8.50 13.96 7.97
CA TYR A 290 -8.36 12.72 8.73
C TYR A 290 -7.53 11.73 7.91
N PRO A 291 -6.21 11.97 7.78
CA PRO A 291 -5.38 11.17 6.91
C PRO A 291 -5.35 9.71 7.35
N ALA A 292 -5.21 8.84 6.37
CA ALA A 292 -4.97 7.43 6.60
C ALA A 292 -3.50 7.11 6.37
N LYS A 293 -2.84 6.50 7.33
CA LYS A 293 -1.51 5.96 7.15
C LYS A 293 -1.53 4.89 6.04
N VAL A 294 -0.53 4.88 5.17
CA VAL A 294 -0.36 3.82 4.18
C VAL A 294 -0.16 2.48 4.91
N PRO A 295 -0.97 1.46 4.64
CA PRO A 295 -0.85 0.18 5.32
C PRO A 295 0.37 -0.61 4.82
N ASP A 296 0.94 -1.41 5.72
CA ASP A 296 1.92 -2.42 5.38
C ASP A 296 1.25 -3.59 4.63
N LEU A 297 1.82 -4.00 3.51
CA LEU A 297 1.35 -5.12 2.69
C LEU A 297 1.98 -6.46 3.08
N ILE A 298 3.10 -6.45 3.80
CA ILE A 298 3.78 -7.68 4.23
C ILE A 298 2.86 -8.45 5.19
N GLY A 299 2.58 -9.70 4.89
CA GLY A 299 1.67 -10.55 5.66
C GLY A 299 0.19 -10.21 5.48
N ILE A 300 -0.19 -9.49 4.42
CA ILE A 300 -1.61 -9.16 4.15
C ILE A 300 -2.46 -10.44 3.94
N LYS A 301 -1.87 -11.51 3.44
CA LYS A 301 -2.53 -12.80 3.23
C LYS A 301 -3.27 -13.30 4.47
N ASP A 302 -2.74 -12.99 5.65
CA ASP A 302 -3.27 -13.46 6.94
C ASP A 302 -4.25 -12.44 7.58
N ARG A 303 -4.58 -11.35 6.90
CA ARG A 303 -5.46 -10.29 7.41
C ARG A 303 -6.86 -10.44 6.87
N LYS A 304 -7.85 -10.30 7.74
CA LYS A 304 -9.27 -10.37 7.39
C LYS A 304 -9.80 -9.09 6.74
N TYR A 305 -9.18 -7.95 7.03
CA TYR A 305 -9.60 -6.64 6.52
C TYR A 305 -8.42 -5.92 5.86
N ILE A 306 -8.67 -5.28 4.73
CA ILE A 306 -7.60 -4.67 3.93
C ILE A 306 -7.19 -3.31 4.52
N ASP A 307 -8.13 -2.40 4.68
CA ASP A 307 -7.87 -1.03 5.14
C ASP A 307 -8.06 -0.83 6.65
N HIS A 308 -7.76 0.38 7.16
CA HIS A 308 -7.79 0.68 8.60
C HIS A 308 -9.18 0.63 9.21
N THR A 309 -10.19 1.09 8.47
CA THR A 309 -11.58 1.13 8.90
C THR A 309 -12.36 -0.11 8.51
N ALA A 310 -11.66 -1.12 7.97
CA ALA A 310 -12.27 -2.37 7.55
C ALA A 310 -13.38 -2.19 6.50
N THR A 311 -13.22 -1.24 5.59
CA THR A 311 -14.23 -0.97 4.55
C THR A 311 -14.46 -2.19 3.68
N HIS A 312 -13.41 -2.98 3.41
CA HIS A 312 -13.49 -4.19 2.60
C HIS A 312 -12.87 -5.41 3.28
N LEU A 313 -13.55 -6.55 3.10
CA LEU A 313 -13.10 -7.86 3.56
C LEU A 313 -11.96 -8.39 2.67
N HIS A 314 -11.13 -9.25 3.26
CA HIS A 314 -10.11 -10.02 2.57
C HIS A 314 -10.35 -11.51 2.82
N ARG A 315 -11.07 -12.17 1.94
CA ARG A 315 -11.49 -13.57 2.03
C ARG A 315 -10.66 -14.47 1.11
N SER A 316 -10.12 -13.86 0.02
CA SER A 316 -9.39 -14.58 -1.02
C SER A 316 -8.47 -13.65 -1.78
N ILE A 317 -7.63 -14.22 -2.65
CA ILE A 317 -6.80 -13.45 -3.58
C ILE A 317 -7.63 -12.54 -4.49
N GLY A 318 -8.86 -12.94 -4.85
CA GLY A 318 -9.77 -12.13 -5.64
C GLY A 318 -10.19 -10.83 -4.93
N ASP A 319 -10.30 -10.85 -3.60
CA ASP A 319 -10.60 -9.63 -2.83
C ASP A 319 -9.41 -8.64 -2.88
N LEU A 320 -8.17 -9.15 -2.85
CA LEU A 320 -6.99 -8.30 -3.00
C LEU A 320 -6.89 -7.76 -4.44
N MET A 321 -7.20 -8.56 -5.46
CA MET A 321 -7.27 -8.11 -6.85
C MET A 321 -8.29 -6.98 -7.01
N ARG A 322 -9.50 -7.13 -6.45
CA ARG A 322 -10.56 -6.10 -6.45
C ARG A 322 -10.10 -4.82 -5.77
N TYR A 323 -9.46 -4.95 -4.61
CA TYR A 323 -8.95 -3.78 -3.89
C TYR A 323 -7.82 -3.09 -4.66
N ALA A 324 -6.92 -3.85 -5.28
CA ALA A 324 -5.89 -3.29 -6.15
C ALA A 324 -6.52 -2.55 -7.34
N ALA A 325 -7.52 -3.12 -8.01
CA ALA A 325 -8.26 -2.44 -9.06
C ALA A 325 -8.92 -1.14 -8.55
N LEU A 326 -9.51 -1.18 -7.35
CA LEU A 326 -10.17 -0.04 -6.73
C LEU A 326 -9.21 1.13 -6.45
N VAL A 327 -7.96 0.85 -6.13
CA VAL A 327 -6.99 1.87 -5.69
C VAL A 327 -5.89 2.18 -6.70
N SER A 328 -5.80 1.42 -7.81
CA SER A 328 -4.72 1.54 -8.79
C SER A 328 -4.95 2.60 -9.86
N PHE A 329 -6.18 3.07 -10.02
CA PHE A 329 -6.51 4.03 -11.05
C PHE A 329 -6.91 5.35 -10.42
N ALA A 330 -6.14 6.39 -10.67
CA ALA A 330 -6.56 7.74 -10.39
C ALA A 330 -7.37 8.25 -11.57
N ASP A 331 -8.63 8.50 -11.35
CA ASP A 331 -9.39 9.39 -12.22
C ASP A 331 -9.40 10.77 -11.57
N THR A 332 -8.87 11.72 -12.28
CA THR A 332 -8.63 13.06 -11.75
C THR A 332 -9.88 13.93 -11.71
N ALA A 333 -11.05 13.39 -12.00
CA ALA A 333 -12.03 14.30 -12.48
C ALA A 333 -13.36 14.37 -11.76
N ASP A 334 -13.78 13.38 -11.01
CA ASP A 334 -15.14 13.40 -10.48
C ASP A 334 -15.22 13.19 -8.96
N PHE A 335 -15.46 14.27 -8.25
CA PHE A 335 -15.77 14.27 -6.82
C PHE A 335 -17.25 14.66 -6.61
N GLY A 336 -18.15 13.95 -7.27
CA GLY A 336 -19.57 14.27 -7.24
C GLY A 336 -19.88 15.57 -8.00
N ALA A 337 -20.35 16.61 -7.33
CA ALA A 337 -20.69 17.87 -7.98
C ALA A 337 -19.48 18.72 -8.40
N HIS A 338 -18.27 18.36 -7.95
CA HIS A 338 -17.06 19.14 -8.22
C HIS A 338 -16.18 18.49 -9.27
N HIS A 339 -16.06 19.19 -10.35
CA HIS A 339 -15.26 18.81 -11.50
C HIS A 339 -13.92 19.52 -11.45
N MET A 340 -12.83 18.76 -11.38
CA MET A 340 -11.53 19.33 -11.14
C MET A 340 -10.81 19.82 -12.40
N LEU A 341 -10.80 19.05 -13.47
CA LEU A 341 -10.03 19.38 -14.66
C LEU A 341 -10.88 19.52 -15.91
N SER A 342 -11.83 18.65 -16.16
CA SER A 342 -12.68 18.69 -17.35
C SER A 342 -13.96 17.89 -17.14
N THR A 343 -15.04 18.30 -17.77
CA THR A 343 -16.32 17.62 -17.69
C THR A 343 -16.38 16.31 -18.45
N ASP A 344 -15.48 16.09 -19.40
CA ASP A 344 -15.63 15.00 -20.37
C ASP A 344 -14.71 13.80 -20.12
N THR A 345 -13.74 13.89 -19.19
CA THR A 345 -12.68 12.89 -19.04
C THR A 345 -12.76 12.08 -17.75
N ARG A 346 -13.92 11.99 -17.14
CA ARG A 346 -14.07 11.60 -15.74
C ARG A 346 -14.43 10.17 -15.46
N ARG A 347 -14.43 9.36 -16.47
CA ARG A 347 -14.66 7.93 -16.32
C ARG A 347 -13.34 7.20 -16.31
N VAL A 348 -13.25 6.17 -15.51
CA VAL A 348 -12.20 5.17 -15.69
C VAL A 348 -12.22 4.73 -17.15
N GLN A 349 -11.14 4.98 -17.88
CA GLN A 349 -11.09 4.75 -19.31
C GLN A 349 -10.51 3.39 -19.66
N ALA A 350 -9.78 2.77 -18.72
CA ALA A 350 -9.15 1.48 -18.91
C ALA A 350 -9.03 0.74 -17.57
N ARG A 351 -8.76 -0.54 -17.63
CA ARG A 351 -8.47 -1.38 -16.47
C ARG A 351 -7.21 -2.21 -16.70
N LEU A 352 -6.56 -2.65 -15.64
CA LEU A 352 -5.55 -3.69 -15.76
C LEU A 352 -6.21 -5.05 -16.08
N PRO A 353 -5.53 -5.91 -16.87
CA PRO A 353 -6.01 -7.27 -17.08
C PRO A 353 -6.08 -8.04 -15.75
N ASP A 354 -7.00 -8.99 -15.64
CA ASP A 354 -7.14 -9.82 -14.44
C ASP A 354 -5.85 -10.59 -14.13
N GLU A 355 -5.13 -11.00 -15.17
CA GLU A 355 -3.84 -11.66 -15.06
C GLU A 355 -2.79 -10.77 -14.37
N ALA A 356 -2.77 -9.47 -14.69
CA ALA A 356 -1.86 -8.52 -14.06
C ALA A 356 -2.21 -8.31 -12.58
N LEU A 357 -3.49 -8.17 -12.26
CA LEU A 357 -3.95 -8.04 -10.89
C LEU A 357 -3.73 -9.32 -10.06
N TYR A 358 -3.90 -10.48 -10.67
CA TYR A 358 -3.59 -11.76 -10.05
C TYR A 358 -2.09 -11.90 -9.75
N ALA A 359 -1.25 -11.64 -10.75
CA ALA A 359 0.20 -11.64 -10.57
C ALA A 359 0.63 -10.68 -9.46
N LEU A 360 0.08 -9.45 -9.45
CA LEU A 360 0.30 -8.47 -8.40
C LEU A 360 -0.08 -9.02 -7.01
N ALA A 361 -1.24 -9.62 -6.89
CA ALA A 361 -1.72 -10.19 -5.64
C ALA A 361 -0.84 -11.36 -5.15
N LEU A 362 -0.39 -12.23 -6.06
CA LEU A 362 0.60 -13.27 -5.73
C LEU A 362 1.92 -12.69 -5.24
N TYR A 363 2.43 -11.66 -5.92
CA TYR A 363 3.64 -10.98 -5.47
C TYR A 363 3.46 -10.38 -4.07
N ILE A 364 2.36 -9.69 -3.83
CA ILE A 364 2.06 -9.11 -2.51
C ILE A 364 1.97 -10.22 -1.45
N TYR A 365 1.38 -11.38 -1.76
CA TYR A 365 1.34 -12.52 -0.84
C TYR A 365 2.71 -13.14 -0.58
N SER A 366 3.64 -13.03 -1.53
CA SER A 366 5.00 -13.55 -1.40
C SER A 366 5.93 -12.64 -0.60
N LEU A 367 5.53 -11.41 -0.30
CA LEU A 367 6.35 -10.44 0.41
C LEU A 367 6.74 -10.94 1.80
N GLN A 368 8.03 -10.85 2.10
CA GLN A 368 8.60 -11.23 3.39
C GLN A 368 9.18 -10.00 4.09
N PRO A 369 9.11 -9.95 5.43
CA PRO A 369 9.80 -8.91 6.17
C PRO A 369 11.33 -9.06 6.00
N PRO A 370 12.07 -7.96 6.07
CA PRO A 370 13.53 -8.05 6.11
C PRO A 370 13.97 -8.74 7.41
N PRO A 371 15.22 -9.27 7.43
CA PRO A 371 15.80 -9.80 8.66
C PRO A 371 15.71 -8.77 9.79
N ASN A 372 15.16 -9.18 10.93
CA ASN A 372 15.02 -8.27 12.06
C ASN A 372 16.37 -8.11 12.77
N PRO A 373 16.93 -6.90 12.88
CA PRO A 373 18.22 -6.67 13.54
C PRO A 373 18.13 -6.64 15.07
N ASN A 374 16.91 -6.62 15.63
CA ASN A 374 16.72 -6.51 17.08
C ASN A 374 16.87 -7.88 17.75
N PRO A 375 17.72 -8.01 18.76
CA PRO A 375 17.97 -9.30 19.40
C PRO A 375 16.77 -9.73 20.26
N VAL A 376 16.57 -11.04 20.33
CA VAL A 376 15.70 -11.67 21.34
C VAL A 376 16.58 -11.98 22.56
N ASP A 377 16.75 -11.00 23.43
CA ASP A 377 17.55 -11.08 24.65
C ASP A 377 16.67 -11.09 25.91
N ALA A 378 17.30 -11.15 27.08
CA ALA A 378 16.60 -11.15 28.37
C ALA A 378 15.68 -9.92 28.56
N THR A 379 16.04 -8.78 27.96
CA THR A 379 15.22 -7.55 27.99
C THR A 379 13.94 -7.75 27.20
N ALA A 380 14.05 -8.31 26.00
CA ALA A 380 12.90 -8.62 25.16
C ALA A 380 12.02 -9.72 25.78
N GLU A 381 12.60 -10.74 26.42
CA GLU A 381 11.85 -11.79 27.11
C GLU A 381 11.04 -11.23 28.30
N ALA A 382 11.65 -10.34 29.10
CA ALA A 382 10.94 -9.60 30.15
C ALA A 382 9.78 -8.77 29.53
N GLY A 383 10.02 -8.11 28.42
CA GLY A 383 9.01 -7.35 27.67
C GLY A 383 7.86 -8.23 27.18
N ALA A 384 8.13 -9.45 26.73
CA ALA A 384 7.08 -10.41 26.35
C ALA A 384 6.18 -10.79 27.54
N THR A 385 6.74 -10.83 28.74
CA THR A 385 5.98 -11.06 29.99
C THR A 385 5.09 -9.87 30.32
N ILE A 386 5.62 -8.65 30.17
CA ILE A 386 4.85 -7.41 30.33
C ILE A 386 3.72 -7.35 29.30
N PHE A 387 3.98 -7.65 28.05
CA PHE A 387 2.98 -7.68 26.98
C PHE A 387 1.78 -8.57 27.33
N ARG A 388 2.02 -9.73 27.94
CA ARG A 388 0.96 -10.63 28.40
C ARG A 388 0.24 -10.07 29.64
N ARG A 389 1.00 -9.56 30.62
CA ARG A 389 0.48 -8.99 31.85
C ARG A 389 -0.44 -7.80 31.60
N GLU A 390 -0.06 -6.93 30.69
CA GLU A 390 -0.82 -5.74 30.31
C GLU A 390 -2.05 -6.06 29.42
N GLY A 391 -2.25 -7.33 29.07
CA GLY A 391 -3.41 -7.78 28.30
C GLY A 391 -3.35 -7.43 26.82
N CYS A 392 -2.21 -6.99 26.29
CA CYS A 392 -2.01 -6.67 24.87
C CYS A 392 -2.38 -7.85 23.96
N ALA A 393 -2.10 -9.08 24.42
CA ALA A 393 -2.38 -10.32 23.69
C ALA A 393 -3.88 -10.59 23.45
N ARG A 394 -4.80 -9.88 24.14
CA ARG A 394 -6.26 -10.01 23.91
C ARG A 394 -6.66 -9.53 22.53
N CYS A 395 -6.00 -8.48 22.05
CA CYS A 395 -6.21 -7.92 20.73
C CYS A 395 -5.08 -8.35 19.78
N HIS A 396 -3.82 -8.26 20.20
CA HIS A 396 -2.64 -8.61 19.44
C HIS A 396 -2.21 -10.06 19.69
N THR A 397 -3.06 -11.00 19.29
CA THR A 397 -2.92 -12.44 19.56
C THR A 397 -1.80 -13.07 18.71
N PRO A 398 -0.81 -13.75 19.33
CA PRO A 398 0.17 -14.53 18.58
C PRO A 398 -0.47 -15.68 17.77
N PRO A 399 0.16 -16.18 16.70
CA PRO A 399 1.48 -15.79 16.16
C PRO A 399 1.44 -14.57 15.24
N LEU A 400 0.26 -14.12 14.82
CA LEU A 400 0.09 -12.98 13.90
C LEU A 400 0.14 -11.64 14.63
N TYR A 401 0.05 -11.64 15.94
CA TYR A 401 -0.06 -10.44 16.77
C TYR A 401 -1.20 -9.51 16.32
N THR A 402 -2.29 -10.12 15.88
CA THR A 402 -3.60 -9.53 15.64
C THR A 402 -4.67 -10.60 15.87
N SER A 403 -5.79 -10.20 16.41
CA SER A 403 -6.99 -11.05 16.48
C SER A 403 -7.80 -11.05 15.19
N ASN A 404 -7.41 -10.24 14.19
CA ASN A 404 -8.23 -9.97 13.00
C ASN A 404 -9.66 -9.49 13.32
N LYS A 405 -9.85 -8.84 14.48
CA LYS A 405 -11.13 -8.30 14.92
C LYS A 405 -11.18 -6.78 14.77
N LEU A 406 -12.37 -6.24 14.92
CA LEU A 406 -12.64 -4.80 14.89
C LEU A 406 -12.85 -4.27 16.28
N THR A 407 -12.39 -3.05 16.55
CA THR A 407 -12.69 -2.25 17.73
C THR A 407 -13.54 -1.05 17.34
N LEU A 408 -14.26 -0.50 18.29
CA LEU A 408 -15.11 0.66 18.06
C LEU A 408 -14.28 1.94 18.01
N ALA A 409 -14.59 2.84 17.09
CA ALA A 409 -14.11 4.21 17.18
C ALA A 409 -14.63 4.87 18.46
N LYS A 410 -13.91 5.88 18.96
CA LYS A 410 -14.33 6.62 20.16
C LYS A 410 -15.72 7.25 19.94
N GLY A 411 -16.64 6.97 20.86
CA GLY A 411 -18.00 7.50 20.82
C GLY A 411 -18.94 6.82 19.82
N PHE A 412 -18.51 5.76 19.15
CA PHE A 412 -19.37 4.98 18.27
C PHE A 412 -20.15 3.92 19.03
N ASP A 413 -21.46 3.89 18.84
CA ASP A 413 -22.35 2.84 19.35
C ASP A 413 -22.88 2.01 18.17
N PRO A 414 -22.41 0.75 18.00
CA PRO A 414 -22.79 -0.07 16.88
C PRO A 414 -24.23 -0.56 17.00
N PRO A 415 -24.96 -0.68 15.87
CA PRO A 415 -26.28 -1.27 15.87
C PRO A 415 -26.26 -2.69 16.46
N SER A 416 -27.40 -3.09 17.04
CA SER A 416 -27.53 -4.43 17.67
C SER A 416 -27.48 -5.57 16.67
N ASP A 417 -27.84 -5.30 15.41
CA ASP A 417 -27.96 -6.24 14.29
C ASP A 417 -26.72 -6.28 13.38
N VAL A 418 -25.58 -5.82 13.89
CA VAL A 418 -24.33 -5.90 13.12
C VAL A 418 -24.09 -7.34 12.67
N PRO A 419 -23.83 -7.56 11.37
CA PRO A 419 -23.62 -8.89 10.84
C PRO A 419 -22.55 -9.67 11.59
N ALA A 420 -22.82 -10.93 11.92
CA ALA A 420 -21.90 -11.81 12.65
C ALA A 420 -20.55 -12.00 11.92
N MET A 421 -20.52 -11.73 10.60
CA MET A 421 -19.29 -11.76 9.80
C MET A 421 -18.26 -10.70 10.23
N LEU A 422 -18.71 -9.63 10.87
CA LEU A 422 -17.84 -8.57 11.37
C LEU A 422 -17.39 -8.90 12.79
N ASP A 423 -16.34 -9.65 12.96
CA ASP A 423 -15.78 -10.02 14.27
C ASP A 423 -15.46 -8.78 15.13
N ILE A 424 -16.47 -8.27 15.84
CA ILE A 424 -16.35 -7.06 16.63
C ILE A 424 -16.07 -7.40 18.09
N LEU A 425 -15.06 -6.74 18.65
CA LEU A 425 -14.72 -6.83 20.07
C LEU A 425 -15.62 -5.95 20.96
N ARG A 426 -16.60 -5.25 20.45
CA ARG A 426 -17.51 -4.35 21.20
C ARG A 426 -16.83 -3.54 22.32
N ILE A 427 -15.58 -3.16 22.10
CA ILE A 427 -14.80 -2.28 22.98
C ILE A 427 -14.24 -1.13 22.15
N SER A 428 -14.17 0.03 22.77
CA SER A 428 -13.39 1.14 22.23
C SER A 428 -12.06 1.22 22.99
N VAL A 429 -10.96 1.31 22.23
CA VAL A 429 -9.66 1.62 22.79
C VAL A 429 -9.39 3.14 22.78
N GLY A 430 -10.43 3.93 22.59
CA GLY A 430 -10.35 5.39 22.56
C GLY A 430 -9.74 5.97 21.28
N THR A 431 -9.56 5.16 20.23
CA THR A 431 -9.00 5.63 18.96
C THR A 431 -9.83 6.79 18.38
N ASP A 432 -9.14 7.82 17.92
CA ASP A 432 -9.74 8.98 17.28
C ASP A 432 -10.80 8.58 16.25
N PRO A 433 -12.00 9.16 16.27
CA PRO A 433 -13.09 8.75 15.42
C PRO A 433 -13.01 9.31 13.99
N GLY A 434 -12.11 10.25 13.71
CA GLY A 434 -12.11 11.05 12.50
C GLY A 434 -12.18 10.21 11.22
N LEU A 435 -11.25 9.28 11.05
CA LEU A 435 -11.23 8.44 9.85
C LEU A 435 -12.45 7.49 9.78
N ALA A 436 -12.87 6.93 10.90
CA ALA A 436 -13.95 5.94 10.96
C ALA A 436 -15.35 6.52 10.92
N LEU A 437 -15.55 7.77 11.36
CA LEU A 437 -16.88 8.41 11.45
C LEU A 437 -17.04 9.63 10.55
N MET A 438 -15.93 10.29 10.18
CA MET A 438 -15.99 11.58 9.50
C MET A 438 -15.59 11.51 8.02
N THR A 439 -15.35 10.32 7.49
CA THR A 439 -14.99 10.12 6.08
C THR A 439 -16.02 9.26 5.36
N ARG A 440 -16.06 9.34 4.02
CA ARG A 440 -16.98 8.55 3.20
C ARG A 440 -16.76 7.04 3.26
N LYS A 441 -15.58 6.61 3.68
CA LYS A 441 -15.24 5.20 3.95
C LYS A 441 -15.35 4.86 5.44
N GLY A 442 -16.03 5.68 6.20
CA GLY A 442 -16.26 5.48 7.62
C GLY A 442 -17.19 4.30 7.88
N THR A 443 -16.75 3.39 8.74
CA THR A 443 -17.56 2.22 9.15
C THR A 443 -17.91 2.24 10.63
N GLY A 444 -17.35 3.18 11.39
CA GLY A 444 -17.45 3.21 12.85
C GLY A 444 -16.42 2.31 13.54
N TYR A 445 -15.63 1.54 12.78
CA TYR A 445 -14.71 0.55 13.31
C TYR A 445 -13.27 0.81 12.88
N TYR A 446 -12.35 0.27 13.69
CA TYR A 446 -10.94 0.11 13.35
C TYR A 446 -10.53 -1.35 13.47
N LYS A 447 -9.81 -1.87 12.49
CA LYS A 447 -9.22 -3.20 12.61
C LYS A 447 -8.10 -3.21 13.63
N VAL A 448 -7.95 -4.30 14.36
CA VAL A 448 -6.77 -4.56 15.17
C VAL A 448 -5.59 -4.87 14.24
N PRO A 449 -4.57 -3.99 14.14
CA PRO A 449 -3.45 -4.22 13.24
C PRO A 449 -2.53 -5.32 13.77
N SER A 450 -1.86 -6.04 12.88
CA SER A 450 -0.77 -6.92 13.27
C SER A 450 0.41 -6.09 13.79
N LEU A 451 1.09 -6.57 14.83
CA LEU A 451 2.32 -5.95 15.33
C LEU A 451 3.59 -6.49 14.65
N LYS A 452 3.48 -7.49 13.75
CA LYS A 452 4.62 -7.94 12.97
C LYS A 452 5.20 -6.81 12.15
N GLY A 453 6.50 -6.62 12.20
CA GLY A 453 7.19 -5.57 11.47
C GLY A 453 7.05 -4.17 12.09
N VAL A 454 6.56 -4.01 13.33
CA VAL A 454 6.45 -2.68 13.97
C VAL A 454 7.80 -1.97 14.04
N TRP A 455 8.93 -2.71 14.06
CA TRP A 455 10.27 -2.15 14.16
C TRP A 455 10.70 -1.34 12.90
N TYR A 456 10.20 -1.69 11.69
CA TYR A 456 10.52 -0.96 10.47
C TYR A 456 9.40 -0.05 10.00
N ARG A 457 8.13 -0.32 10.37
CA ARG A 457 6.98 0.40 9.79
C ARG A 457 6.94 1.89 10.11
N GLY A 458 7.51 2.32 11.24
CA GLY A 458 7.49 3.73 11.66
C GLY A 458 6.08 4.34 11.66
N HIS A 459 5.88 5.49 12.29
CA HIS A 459 4.60 6.13 12.59
C HIS A 459 3.45 5.15 12.91
N TYR A 460 2.83 5.32 14.04
CA TYR A 460 1.80 4.41 14.58
C TYR A 460 0.45 5.10 14.64
N LEU A 461 -0.60 4.34 14.98
CA LEU A 461 -2.00 4.66 14.85
C LEU A 461 -2.46 4.75 13.40
N HIS A 462 -3.77 4.92 13.19
CA HIS A 462 -4.37 4.91 11.85
C HIS A 462 -4.00 6.14 10.99
N ASP A 463 -3.67 7.24 11.66
CA ASP A 463 -3.31 8.53 11.07
C ASP A 463 -1.79 8.79 11.06
N GLY A 464 -1.01 7.97 11.77
CA GLY A 464 0.41 8.17 11.92
C GLY A 464 0.80 9.27 12.89
N ALA A 465 -0.06 9.62 13.85
CA ALA A 465 0.21 10.68 14.81
C ALA A 465 1.41 10.40 15.71
N VAL A 466 1.66 9.15 16.06
CA VAL A 466 2.79 8.71 16.90
C VAL A 466 3.97 8.28 16.03
N ALA A 467 5.13 8.91 16.22
CA ALA A 467 6.31 8.65 15.38
C ALA A 467 7.16 7.46 15.83
N SER A 468 7.14 7.10 17.11
CA SER A 468 8.01 6.05 17.67
C SER A 468 7.29 5.20 18.72
N LEU A 469 7.87 4.03 19.04
CA LEU A 469 7.36 3.22 20.15
C LEU A 469 7.55 3.91 21.50
N GLU A 470 8.60 4.70 21.65
CA GLU A 470 8.83 5.51 22.84
C GLU A 470 7.69 6.50 23.06
N GLU A 471 7.29 7.23 22.01
CA GLU A 471 6.15 8.15 22.06
C GLU A 471 4.83 7.40 22.28
N MET A 472 4.68 6.19 21.70
CA MET A 472 3.48 5.37 21.89
C MET A 472 3.20 5.05 23.36
N PHE A 473 4.25 4.85 24.15
CA PHE A 473 4.18 4.54 25.58
C PHE A 473 4.54 5.73 26.49
N ASP A 474 4.63 6.95 25.95
CA ASP A 474 4.79 8.16 26.77
C ASP A 474 3.41 8.66 27.24
N PRO A 475 3.14 8.71 28.58
CA PRO A 475 1.89 9.25 29.07
C PRO A 475 1.68 10.73 28.75
N ASN A 476 2.76 11.49 28.50
CA ASN A 476 2.65 12.91 28.14
C ASN A 476 1.95 13.12 26.78
N ARG A 477 1.87 12.10 25.93
CA ARG A 477 1.14 12.21 24.66
C ARG A 477 -0.36 12.50 24.83
N LEU A 478 -0.91 12.27 26.02
CA LEU A 478 -2.30 12.56 26.34
C LEU A 478 -2.54 14.02 26.72
N ALA A 479 -1.51 14.82 26.89
CA ALA A 479 -1.63 16.22 27.26
C ALA A 479 -1.86 17.11 26.03
N ASP A 480 -2.71 18.14 26.14
CA ASP A 480 -2.93 19.12 25.07
C ASP A 480 -1.68 19.90 24.70
N THR A 481 -0.68 19.92 25.56
CA THR A 481 0.63 20.53 25.32
C THR A 481 1.62 19.64 24.58
N HIS A 482 1.25 18.39 24.30
CA HIS A 482 2.10 17.45 23.58
C HIS A 482 2.37 17.92 22.15
N VAL A 483 3.61 17.79 21.70
CA VAL A 483 4.02 18.03 20.31
C VAL A 483 4.13 16.67 19.61
N PRO A 484 3.16 16.26 18.79
CA PRO A 484 3.21 14.97 18.10
C PRO A 484 4.45 14.84 17.23
N GLY A 485 5.10 13.70 17.30
CA GLY A 485 6.20 13.35 16.42
C GLY A 485 5.78 13.02 14.98
N GLY A 486 4.50 12.68 14.79
CA GLY A 486 3.88 12.37 13.51
C GLY A 486 2.84 13.39 13.07
N TRP A 487 1.71 12.89 12.58
CA TRP A 487 0.63 13.75 12.09
C TRP A 487 0.00 14.60 13.22
N ARG A 488 -0.35 15.81 12.88
CA ARG A 488 -1.13 16.73 13.72
C ARG A 488 -2.08 17.56 12.87
N PRO A 489 -3.20 18.03 13.46
CA PRO A 489 -4.13 18.88 12.75
C PRO A 489 -3.49 20.15 12.19
N LEU A 490 -4.06 20.63 11.09
CA LEU A 490 -3.61 21.86 10.42
C LEU A 490 -3.49 23.03 11.42
N ARG A 491 -2.41 23.76 11.37
CA ARG A 491 -2.13 24.94 12.21
C ARG A 491 -2.06 24.65 13.72
N SER A 492 -1.98 23.38 14.11
CA SER A 492 -1.76 22.99 15.49
C SER A 492 -0.28 22.71 15.72
N GLN A 493 0.32 23.35 16.72
CA GLN A 493 1.68 23.03 17.18
C GLN A 493 1.64 21.87 18.19
N THR A 494 0.62 21.83 18.99
CA THR A 494 0.41 20.82 20.03
C THR A 494 -0.91 20.11 19.81
N HIS A 495 -0.98 18.83 20.17
CA HIS A 495 -2.19 18.03 20.07
C HIS A 495 -2.08 16.80 20.96
N ALA A 496 -3.07 16.59 21.81
CA ALA A 496 -3.17 15.36 22.59
C ALA A 496 -3.46 14.16 21.69
N ILE A 497 -2.67 13.10 21.81
CA ILE A 497 -2.89 11.84 21.09
C ILE A 497 -3.58 10.86 22.03
N GLY A 498 -4.91 10.88 22.03
CA GLY A 498 -5.75 10.00 22.85
C GLY A 498 -5.84 8.58 22.32
N GLY A 499 -6.42 7.71 23.12
CA GLY A 499 -6.67 6.30 22.80
C GLY A 499 -5.45 5.40 22.93
N HIS A 500 -5.73 4.10 22.92
CA HIS A 500 -4.74 3.03 23.09
C HIS A 500 -3.83 3.26 24.32
N GLU A 501 -4.44 3.50 25.48
CA GLU A 501 -3.73 3.92 26.71
C GLU A 501 -3.09 2.76 27.47
N PHE A 502 -2.91 1.62 26.83
CA PHE A 502 -2.27 0.44 27.42
C PHE A 502 -0.78 0.68 27.64
N GLY A 503 -0.29 0.31 28.82
CA GLY A 503 1.13 0.41 29.17
C GLY A 503 1.63 1.81 29.51
N LEU A 504 0.76 2.84 29.54
CA LEU A 504 1.18 4.21 29.89
C LEU A 504 1.57 4.38 31.36
N HIS A 505 1.09 3.49 32.23
CA HIS A 505 1.41 3.50 33.66
C HIS A 505 2.70 2.73 34.02
N LEU A 506 3.32 2.06 33.05
CA LEU A 506 4.57 1.35 33.23
C LEU A 506 5.69 2.30 33.63
N ASP A 507 6.59 1.84 34.48
CA ASP A 507 7.81 2.58 34.77
C ASP A 507 8.77 2.59 33.55
N ALA A 508 9.86 3.34 33.68
CA ALA A 508 10.80 3.52 32.57
C ALA A 508 11.48 2.21 32.15
N ALA A 509 11.79 1.33 33.08
CA ALA A 509 12.45 0.05 32.81
C ALA A 509 11.48 -0.93 32.14
N GLU A 510 10.26 -1.04 32.64
CA GLU A 510 9.21 -1.86 32.06
C GLU A 510 8.84 -1.40 30.64
N ARG A 511 8.77 -0.07 30.39
CA ARG A 511 8.54 0.48 29.04
C ARG A 511 9.67 0.09 28.08
N GLN A 512 10.93 0.19 28.50
CA GLN A 512 12.06 -0.23 27.68
C GLN A 512 12.01 -1.71 27.34
N GLN A 513 11.67 -2.57 28.32
CA GLN A 513 11.51 -4.00 28.11
C GLN A 513 10.38 -4.31 27.12
N LEU A 514 9.22 -3.67 27.29
CA LEU A 514 8.08 -3.84 26.36
C LEU A 514 8.45 -3.40 24.94
N ILE A 515 9.11 -2.26 24.79
CA ILE A 515 9.57 -1.75 23.49
C ILE A 515 10.60 -2.71 22.88
N ALA A 516 11.55 -3.23 23.67
CA ALA A 516 12.51 -4.22 23.19
C ALA A 516 11.81 -5.46 22.62
N PHE A 517 10.82 -6.00 23.34
CA PHE A 517 10.00 -7.11 22.83
C PHE A 517 9.27 -6.74 21.54
N LEU A 518 8.57 -5.62 21.48
CA LEU A 518 7.83 -5.20 20.29
C LEU A 518 8.76 -5.05 19.08
N ARG A 519 9.98 -4.61 19.28
CA ARG A 519 10.98 -4.52 18.21
C ARG A 519 11.43 -5.88 17.67
N THR A 520 11.24 -6.96 18.42
CA THR A 520 11.54 -8.32 17.93
C THR A 520 10.46 -8.88 17.00
N LEU A 521 9.29 -8.24 16.91
CA LEU A 521 8.17 -8.66 16.11
C LEU A 521 8.33 -8.12 14.67
#